data_fb5278280a7944fe1bceb20af06073f2
#
_entry.id   fb5278280a7944fe1bceb20af06073f2
#
_cell.length_a   1.000
_cell.length_b   1.000
_cell.length_c   1.000
_cell.angle_alpha   90.00
_cell.angle_beta   90.00
_cell.angle_gamma   90.00
#
_symmetry.space_group_name_H-M   'P 1'
#
loop_
_entity.id
_entity.type
_entity.pdbx_description
1 polymer ?
#
loop_
_entity_poly.entity_id
_entity_poly.type
_entity_poly.pdbx_seq_one_letter_code
_entity_poly.pdbx_strand_id
1 'polypeptide(L)'
;IEALFTNDEETGMYGAIGLEPGELQGEILLNTDSEQDGELYMSCAGGVDVNVEFKYKEEAYTPVAGEIALKLTLGGLHGGHSGVDIHLGRMNANKEMFRFLKEAVSEYGARLAHYNGGTLRNAIPREAEAVVTILSEDKTDFMAAVDEFFSTLRREYGFIEDRLVFKAEEISLPKTLLPEEIQDDLINAVVACHNGVYRMIP
;
A
#
# COMPACT_ATOMS: atom_id res chain seq x y z
N ILE A 1 -15.80 41.02 -0.67
CA ILE A 1 -15.01 39.82 -0.96
C ILE A 1 -14.23 39.49 0.29
N GLU A 2 -14.35 38.27 0.78
CA GLU A 2 -13.58 37.74 1.87
C GLU A 2 -12.57 36.70 1.27
N ALA A 3 -11.36 36.71 1.79
CA ALA A 3 -10.34 35.74 1.36
C ALA A 3 -10.06 34.80 2.51
N LEU A 4 -10.27 33.50 2.30
CA LEU A 4 -9.97 32.43 3.24
C LEU A 4 -8.71 31.69 2.80
N PHE A 5 -7.74 31.59 3.72
CA PHE A 5 -6.54 30.77 3.54
C PHE A 5 -6.53 29.71 4.65
N THR A 6 -6.47 28.46 4.27
CA THR A 6 -6.37 27.34 5.20
C THR A 6 -5.01 26.68 5.11
N ASN A 7 -4.65 25.90 6.12
CA ASN A 7 -3.42 25.09 6.16
C ASN A 7 -3.75 23.59 6.26
N ASP A 8 -2.72 22.78 6.08
CA ASP A 8 -2.76 21.32 6.27
C ASP A 8 -3.80 20.60 5.41
N GLU A 9 -4.06 21.08 4.17
CA GLU A 9 -4.99 20.43 3.25
C GLU A 9 -4.56 18.99 2.99
N GLU A 10 -3.28 18.76 2.64
CA GLU A 10 -2.70 17.45 2.31
C GLU A 10 -2.52 16.52 3.52
N THR A 11 -2.55 17.05 4.73
CA THR A 11 -2.27 16.29 5.97
C THR A 11 -3.47 16.07 6.87
N GLY A 12 -4.67 16.48 6.44
CA GLY A 12 -5.92 16.23 7.16
C GLY A 12 -6.89 17.40 7.23
N MET A 13 -6.67 18.44 6.45
CA MET A 13 -7.58 19.60 6.31
C MET A 13 -7.89 20.35 7.64
N TYR A 14 -6.96 20.31 8.60
CA TYR A 14 -7.18 20.86 9.94
C TYR A 14 -7.59 22.33 9.92
N GLY A 15 -7.03 23.13 9.00
CA GLY A 15 -7.41 24.52 8.85
C GLY A 15 -8.86 24.73 8.36
N ALA A 16 -9.34 23.87 7.46
CA ALA A 16 -10.72 23.93 6.99
C ALA A 16 -11.72 23.39 8.02
N ILE A 17 -11.37 22.30 8.72
CA ILE A 17 -12.21 21.67 9.77
C ILE A 17 -12.32 22.61 10.98
N GLY A 18 -11.28 23.39 11.28
CA GLY A 18 -11.25 24.32 12.40
C GLY A 18 -12.01 25.63 12.17
N LEU A 19 -12.61 25.86 10.99
CA LEU A 19 -13.38 27.06 10.70
C LEU A 19 -14.69 27.03 11.48
N GLU A 20 -14.91 28.08 12.27
CA GLU A 20 -16.13 28.21 13.10
C GLU A 20 -17.30 28.80 12.30
N PRO A 21 -18.56 28.42 12.59
CA PRO A 21 -19.73 28.98 11.94
C PRO A 21 -19.84 30.48 12.15
N GLY A 22 -20.02 31.24 11.08
CA GLY A 22 -20.19 32.68 11.11
C GLY A 22 -18.91 33.52 10.98
N GLU A 23 -17.75 32.87 10.83
CA GLU A 23 -16.50 33.58 10.50
C GLU A 23 -16.53 34.17 9.09
N LEU A 24 -17.20 33.51 8.16
CA LEU A 24 -17.46 34.01 6.81
C LEU A 24 -18.90 34.44 6.67
N GLN A 25 -19.11 35.54 5.94
CA GLN A 25 -20.44 36.11 5.68
C GLN A 25 -20.86 36.01 4.19
N GLY A 26 -19.97 35.55 3.32
CA GLY A 26 -20.25 35.33 1.93
C GLY A 26 -21.27 34.22 1.71
N GLU A 27 -22.19 34.42 0.75
CA GLU A 27 -23.17 33.38 0.34
C GLU A 27 -22.66 32.52 -0.81
N ILE A 28 -21.58 32.91 -1.47
CA ILE A 28 -20.96 32.21 -2.60
C ILE A 28 -19.50 31.91 -2.26
N LEU A 29 -19.15 30.64 -2.26
CA LEU A 29 -17.77 30.17 -2.10
C LEU A 29 -17.16 29.89 -3.49
N LEU A 30 -16.04 30.55 -3.78
CA LEU A 30 -15.20 30.25 -4.94
C LEU A 30 -13.94 29.54 -4.44
N ASN A 31 -13.92 28.21 -4.59
CA ASN A 31 -12.73 27.41 -4.32
C ASN A 31 -11.83 27.41 -5.56
N THR A 32 -10.57 27.86 -5.40
CA THR A 32 -9.60 27.98 -6.48
C THR A 32 -8.60 26.82 -6.55
N ASP A 33 -8.89 25.74 -5.86
CA ASP A 33 -8.04 24.52 -5.81
C ASP A 33 -8.09 23.69 -7.11
N SER A 34 -9.07 23.94 -7.97
CA SER A 34 -9.20 23.24 -9.25
C SER A 34 -8.12 23.66 -10.25
N GLU A 35 -7.39 22.67 -10.81
CA GLU A 35 -6.25 22.91 -11.72
C GLU A 35 -6.61 22.85 -13.21
N GLN A 36 -7.84 22.48 -13.58
CA GLN A 36 -8.24 22.32 -14.98
C GLN A 36 -8.83 23.60 -15.56
N ASP A 37 -8.16 24.12 -16.57
CA ASP A 37 -8.60 25.32 -17.28
C ASP A 37 -9.96 25.11 -17.98
N GLY A 38 -10.86 26.06 -17.76
CA GLY A 38 -12.16 26.10 -18.46
C GLY A 38 -13.23 25.18 -17.88
N GLU A 39 -12.99 24.56 -16.72
CA GLU A 39 -13.94 23.71 -16.04
C GLU A 39 -14.43 24.34 -14.71
N LEU A 40 -15.71 24.14 -14.39
CA LEU A 40 -16.31 24.51 -13.12
C LEU A 40 -16.78 23.24 -12.39
N TYR A 41 -16.19 22.99 -11.24
CA TYR A 41 -16.58 21.88 -10.37
C TYR A 41 -17.59 22.38 -9.35
N MET A 42 -18.81 21.83 -9.39
CA MET A 42 -19.91 22.24 -8.50
C MET A 42 -20.12 21.24 -7.35
N SER A 43 -19.37 20.15 -7.33
CA SER A 43 -19.44 19.13 -6.29
C SER A 43 -18.13 18.35 -6.20
N CYS A 44 -17.92 17.66 -5.09
CA CYS A 44 -16.82 16.69 -4.96
C CYS A 44 -17.33 15.35 -4.41
N ALA A 45 -16.59 14.30 -4.67
CA ALA A 45 -16.86 13.01 -4.06
C ALA A 45 -16.50 13.05 -2.56
N GLY A 46 -17.29 12.38 -1.75
CA GLY A 46 -16.93 12.13 -0.35
C GLY A 46 -15.89 11.02 -0.23
N GLY A 47 -15.21 10.96 0.91
CA GLY A 47 -14.25 9.92 1.24
C GLY A 47 -14.50 9.33 2.62
N VAL A 48 -13.99 8.13 2.84
CA VAL A 48 -13.94 7.47 4.15
C VAL A 48 -12.56 6.90 4.36
N ASP A 49 -11.90 7.35 5.42
CA ASP A 49 -10.65 6.76 5.90
C ASP A 49 -10.94 5.66 6.92
N VAL A 50 -10.37 4.49 6.72
CA VAL A 50 -10.47 3.38 7.66
C VAL A 50 -9.07 3.01 8.13
N ASN A 51 -8.82 3.18 9.44
CA ASN A 51 -7.58 2.73 10.07
C ASN A 51 -7.83 1.37 10.73
N VAL A 52 -7.07 0.36 10.34
CA VAL A 52 -7.15 -0.98 10.92
C VAL A 52 -5.89 -1.24 11.75
N GLU A 53 -6.05 -1.64 12.99
CA GLU A 53 -4.96 -1.95 13.91
C GLU A 53 -5.03 -3.42 14.32
N PHE A 54 -3.91 -4.13 14.11
CA PHE A 54 -3.68 -5.47 14.67
C PHE A 54 -2.84 -5.33 15.94
N LYS A 55 -3.42 -5.62 17.11
CA LYS A 55 -2.71 -5.55 18.40
C LYS A 55 -2.13 -6.89 18.77
N TYR A 56 -0.82 -6.99 18.78
CA TYR A 56 -0.12 -8.23 19.13
C TYR A 56 1.17 -7.94 19.92
N LYS A 57 1.76 -8.99 20.45
CA LYS A 57 3.14 -8.97 20.93
C LYS A 57 3.98 -9.78 19.97
N GLU A 58 5.07 -9.19 19.51
CA GLU A 58 6.05 -9.92 18.72
C GLU A 58 6.57 -11.13 19.53
N GLU A 59 6.65 -12.25 18.85
CA GLU A 59 7.19 -13.47 19.47
C GLU A 59 8.72 -13.44 19.39
N ALA A 60 9.37 -13.70 20.53
CA ALA A 60 10.80 -13.92 20.54
C ALA A 60 11.11 -15.16 19.69
N TYR A 61 11.88 -14.93 18.64
CA TYR A 61 12.15 -15.95 17.64
C TYR A 61 13.45 -16.68 17.96
N THR A 62 13.37 -18.00 17.99
CA THR A 62 14.55 -18.87 18.05
C THR A 62 14.65 -19.60 16.72
N PRO A 63 15.63 -19.27 15.87
CA PRO A 63 15.78 -19.90 14.57
C PRO A 63 15.92 -21.42 14.69
N VAL A 64 15.25 -22.16 13.82
CA VAL A 64 15.50 -23.58 13.66
C VAL A 64 16.71 -23.81 12.76
N ALA A 65 17.35 -25.00 12.89
CA ALA A 65 18.51 -25.32 12.07
C ALA A 65 18.15 -25.29 10.59
N GLY A 66 18.93 -24.55 9.81
CA GLY A 66 18.74 -24.42 8.36
C GLY A 66 17.76 -23.32 7.94
N GLU A 67 17.29 -22.49 8.85
CA GLU A 67 16.42 -21.35 8.52
C GLU A 67 17.24 -20.15 8.03
N ILE A 68 16.71 -19.47 7.02
CA ILE A 68 17.29 -18.26 6.41
C ILE A 68 16.25 -17.13 6.39
N ALA A 69 16.69 -15.89 6.28
CA ALA A 69 15.81 -14.75 6.10
C ALA A 69 16.02 -14.11 4.73
N LEU A 70 14.92 -13.72 4.12
CA LEU A 70 14.88 -13.04 2.83
C LEU A 70 14.15 -11.69 2.97
N LYS A 71 14.74 -10.65 2.40
CA LYS A 71 14.09 -9.37 2.19
C LYS A 71 13.50 -9.35 0.79
N LEU A 72 12.20 -9.24 0.72
CA LEU A 72 11.44 -9.02 -0.52
C LEU A 72 11.33 -7.52 -0.76
N THR A 73 11.56 -7.07 -1.97
CA THR A 73 11.41 -5.68 -2.38
C THR A 73 10.60 -5.59 -3.67
N LEU A 74 9.49 -4.87 -3.62
CA LEU A 74 8.69 -4.49 -4.76
C LEU A 74 8.77 -2.98 -4.93
N GLY A 75 9.10 -2.49 -6.14
CA GLY A 75 9.28 -1.07 -6.35
C GLY A 75 9.42 -0.68 -7.81
N GLY A 76 9.82 0.58 -8.04
CA GLY A 76 9.90 1.14 -9.38
C GLY A 76 8.55 1.50 -10.01
N LEU A 77 7.47 1.53 -9.20
CA LEU A 77 6.12 1.82 -9.67
C LEU A 77 5.87 3.32 -9.80
N HIS A 78 4.93 3.68 -10.66
CA HIS A 78 4.54 5.08 -10.87
C HIS A 78 3.84 5.68 -9.64
N GLY A 79 3.01 4.90 -8.96
CA GLY A 79 2.15 5.44 -7.91
C GLY A 79 1.12 6.40 -8.47
N GLY A 80 0.66 7.36 -7.68
CA GLY A 80 -0.29 8.38 -8.08
C GLY A 80 -1.32 8.68 -7.00
N HIS A 81 -2.23 9.59 -7.29
CA HIS A 81 -3.31 9.95 -6.38
C HIS A 81 -4.36 8.85 -6.31
N SER A 82 -4.76 8.43 -5.09
CA SER A 82 -5.70 7.32 -4.88
C SER A 82 -7.13 7.59 -5.40
N GLY A 83 -7.48 8.84 -5.63
CA GLY A 83 -8.76 9.23 -6.23
C GLY A 83 -8.60 9.50 -7.73
N VAL A 84 -7.82 10.52 -8.09
CA VAL A 84 -7.72 11.03 -9.47
C VAL A 84 -7.08 10.01 -10.42
N ASP A 85 -6.05 9.27 -9.97
CA ASP A 85 -5.30 8.33 -10.80
C ASP A 85 -5.73 6.87 -10.67
N ILE A 86 -6.65 6.54 -9.76
CA ILE A 86 -7.03 5.14 -9.46
C ILE A 86 -7.57 4.39 -10.68
N HIS A 87 -8.19 5.11 -11.62
CA HIS A 87 -8.75 4.53 -12.85
C HIS A 87 -7.68 4.18 -13.90
N LEU A 88 -6.44 4.63 -13.73
CA LEU A 88 -5.35 4.40 -14.68
C LEU A 88 -4.76 2.99 -14.62
N GLY A 89 -5.22 2.15 -13.68
CA GLY A 89 -4.78 0.76 -13.56
C GLY A 89 -3.34 0.61 -13.07
N ARG A 90 -2.78 1.63 -12.40
CA ARG A 90 -1.43 1.57 -11.82
C ARG A 90 -1.37 0.52 -10.72
N MET A 91 -0.23 -0.15 -10.61
CA MET A 91 -0.02 -1.20 -9.62
C MET A 91 0.01 -0.62 -8.21
N ASN A 92 -0.62 -1.31 -7.28
CA ASN A 92 -0.53 -1.06 -5.85
C ASN A 92 0.47 -2.05 -5.23
N ALA A 93 1.63 -1.54 -4.79
CA ALA A 93 2.70 -2.38 -4.25
C ALA A 93 2.25 -3.23 -3.05
N ASN A 94 1.39 -2.68 -2.19
CA ASN A 94 0.89 -3.43 -1.03
C ASN A 94 0.05 -4.64 -1.47
N LYS A 95 -0.84 -4.46 -2.43
CA LYS A 95 -1.68 -5.55 -2.94
C LYS A 95 -0.86 -6.69 -3.53
N GLU A 96 0.11 -6.36 -4.37
CA GLU A 96 0.92 -7.37 -5.04
C GLU A 96 1.93 -8.03 -4.10
N MET A 97 2.51 -7.29 -3.16
CA MET A 97 3.35 -7.92 -2.13
C MET A 97 2.56 -8.91 -1.28
N PHE A 98 1.36 -8.54 -0.83
CA PHE A 98 0.53 -9.46 -0.04
C PHE A 98 -0.02 -10.64 -0.87
N ARG A 99 -0.23 -10.46 -2.17
CA ARG A 99 -0.54 -11.57 -3.08
C ARG A 99 0.58 -12.60 -3.09
N PHE A 100 1.84 -12.17 -3.21
CA PHE A 100 3.00 -13.05 -3.11
C PHE A 100 3.18 -13.63 -1.71
N LEU A 101 3.03 -12.84 -0.66
CA LEU A 101 3.15 -13.33 0.73
C LEU A 101 2.15 -14.45 1.04
N LYS A 102 0.94 -14.39 0.49
CA LYS A 102 -0.05 -15.45 0.64
C LYS A 102 0.45 -16.77 0.05
N GLU A 103 1.04 -16.74 -1.14
CA GLU A 103 1.67 -17.90 -1.76
C GLU A 103 2.90 -18.37 -0.96
N ALA A 104 3.76 -17.45 -0.56
CA ALA A 104 4.95 -17.73 0.24
C ALA A 104 4.65 -18.46 1.54
N VAL A 105 3.57 -18.08 2.23
CA VAL A 105 3.13 -18.75 3.46
C VAL A 105 2.55 -20.13 3.16
N SER A 106 1.69 -20.25 2.13
CA SER A 106 1.01 -21.52 1.85
C SER A 106 1.91 -22.60 1.28
N GLU A 107 2.85 -22.23 0.40
CA GLU A 107 3.68 -23.18 -0.32
C GLU A 107 5.04 -23.44 0.34
N TYR A 108 5.61 -22.47 1.02
CA TYR A 108 6.96 -22.53 1.59
C TYR A 108 6.99 -22.40 3.11
N GLY A 109 5.83 -22.29 3.76
CA GLY A 109 5.76 -22.09 5.22
C GLY A 109 6.47 -20.81 5.67
N ALA A 110 6.52 -19.79 4.82
CA ALA A 110 7.20 -18.54 5.12
C ALA A 110 6.60 -17.86 6.35
N ARG A 111 7.46 -17.31 7.22
CA ARG A 111 7.04 -16.57 8.41
C ARG A 111 7.40 -15.10 8.26
N LEU A 112 6.42 -14.23 8.44
CA LEU A 112 6.60 -12.78 8.30
C LEU A 112 7.22 -12.18 9.57
N ALA A 113 8.35 -11.48 9.38
CA ALA A 113 9.02 -10.75 10.45
C ALA A 113 8.73 -9.25 10.41
N HIS A 114 8.64 -8.68 9.22
CA HIS A 114 8.44 -7.25 9.04
C HIS A 114 7.76 -6.97 7.71
N TYR A 115 6.95 -5.93 7.71
CA TYR A 115 6.34 -5.37 6.50
C TYR A 115 6.33 -3.85 6.56
N ASN A 116 6.62 -3.22 5.44
CA ASN A 116 6.47 -1.78 5.26
C ASN A 116 6.10 -1.47 3.80
N GLY A 117 5.12 -0.59 3.58
CA GLY A 117 4.73 -0.20 2.23
C GLY A 117 3.72 0.94 2.22
N GLY A 118 3.90 1.83 1.25
CA GLY A 118 3.15 3.07 1.14
C GLY A 118 3.54 4.09 2.22
N THR A 119 3.40 5.37 1.92
CA THR A 119 3.78 6.46 2.84
C THR A 119 2.65 7.46 3.07
N LEU A 120 1.74 7.60 2.11
CA LEU A 120 0.64 8.57 2.16
C LEU A 120 -0.69 7.86 1.93
N ARG A 121 -1.71 8.20 2.73
CA ARG A 121 -3.05 7.59 2.61
C ARG A 121 -3.77 7.93 1.31
N ASN A 122 -3.49 9.07 0.72
CA ASN A 122 -4.07 9.53 -0.54
C ASN A 122 -3.23 9.17 -1.78
N ALA A 123 -2.20 8.34 -1.63
CA ALA A 123 -1.35 7.89 -2.71
C ALA A 123 -1.42 6.38 -2.95
N ILE A 124 -1.41 5.96 -4.22
CA ILE A 124 -1.25 4.56 -4.59
C ILE A 124 0.15 4.12 -4.19
N PRO A 125 0.32 3.09 -3.33
CA PRO A 125 1.63 2.62 -2.90
C PRO A 125 2.50 2.20 -4.07
N ARG A 126 3.67 2.82 -4.20
CA ARG A 126 4.63 2.55 -5.29
C ARG A 126 5.81 1.67 -4.90
N GLU A 127 5.89 1.31 -3.63
CA GLU A 127 6.93 0.45 -3.07
C GLU A 127 6.42 -0.31 -1.86
N ALA A 128 6.94 -1.51 -1.67
CA ALA A 128 6.70 -2.34 -0.50
C ALA A 128 7.92 -3.22 -0.21
N GLU A 129 8.18 -3.46 1.07
CA GLU A 129 9.23 -4.34 1.56
C GLU A 129 8.64 -5.31 2.58
N ALA A 130 9.08 -6.56 2.51
CA ALA A 130 8.75 -7.57 3.51
C ALA A 130 10.01 -8.34 3.90
N VAL A 131 10.09 -8.78 5.15
CA VAL A 131 11.12 -9.70 5.62
C VAL A 131 10.43 -10.99 6.03
N VAL A 132 10.83 -12.08 5.42
CA VAL A 132 10.31 -13.43 5.70
C VAL A 132 11.43 -14.38 6.06
N THR A 133 11.12 -15.43 6.83
CA THR A 133 12.00 -16.58 7.02
C THR A 133 11.43 -17.80 6.31
N ILE A 134 12.31 -18.65 5.81
CA ILE A 134 12.00 -19.95 5.19
C ILE A 134 13.08 -20.96 5.56
N LEU A 135 12.87 -22.25 5.29
CA LEU A 135 13.94 -23.25 5.37
C LEU A 135 14.90 -23.08 4.19
N SER A 136 16.19 -23.25 4.42
CA SER A 136 17.22 -23.12 3.38
C SER A 136 17.11 -24.16 2.28
N GLU A 137 16.51 -25.32 2.55
CA GLU A 137 16.23 -26.34 1.56
C GLU A 137 15.22 -25.85 0.50
N ASP A 138 14.30 -24.97 0.87
CA ASP A 138 13.30 -24.39 -0.04
C ASP A 138 13.81 -23.16 -0.79
N LYS A 139 15.02 -22.67 -0.49
CA LYS A 139 15.55 -21.42 -1.07
C LYS A 139 15.51 -21.40 -2.58
N THR A 140 15.92 -22.49 -3.24
CA THR A 140 16.00 -22.55 -4.71
C THR A 140 14.62 -22.41 -5.33
N ASP A 141 13.64 -23.12 -4.79
CA ASP A 141 12.27 -23.12 -5.31
C ASP A 141 11.56 -21.79 -4.98
N PHE A 142 11.82 -21.24 -3.79
CA PHE A 142 11.34 -19.92 -3.42
C PHE A 142 11.87 -18.81 -4.35
N MET A 143 13.17 -18.82 -4.68
CA MET A 143 13.74 -17.85 -5.61
C MET A 143 13.16 -18.01 -7.02
N ALA A 144 12.89 -19.23 -7.46
CA ALA A 144 12.20 -19.49 -8.72
C ALA A 144 10.76 -18.93 -8.70
N ALA A 145 10.03 -19.08 -7.59
CA ALA A 145 8.71 -18.48 -7.41
C ALA A 145 8.76 -16.94 -7.46
N VAL A 146 9.78 -16.32 -6.86
CA VAL A 146 10.01 -14.86 -6.97
C VAL A 146 10.16 -14.42 -8.41
N ASP A 147 10.96 -15.14 -9.21
CA ASP A 147 11.19 -14.85 -10.63
C ASP A 147 9.93 -15.08 -11.48
N GLU A 148 9.17 -16.12 -11.18
CA GLU A 148 7.89 -16.40 -11.85
C GLU A 148 6.85 -15.35 -11.53
N PHE A 149 6.73 -14.95 -10.27
CA PHE A 149 5.83 -13.88 -9.85
C PHE A 149 6.21 -12.54 -10.50
N PHE A 150 7.50 -12.20 -10.53
CA PHE A 150 7.98 -11.03 -11.28
C PHE A 150 7.59 -11.08 -12.76
N SER A 151 7.75 -12.22 -13.40
CA SER A 151 7.35 -12.41 -14.78
C SER A 151 5.83 -12.24 -14.98
N THR A 152 5.04 -12.68 -14.00
CA THR A 152 3.58 -12.50 -13.97
C THR A 152 3.22 -11.02 -13.83
N LEU A 153 3.83 -10.30 -12.88
CA LEU A 153 3.62 -8.87 -12.71
C LEU A 153 3.98 -8.08 -13.99
N ARG A 154 5.06 -8.44 -14.66
CA ARG A 154 5.44 -7.83 -15.94
C ARG A 154 4.43 -8.08 -17.05
N ARG A 155 3.78 -9.23 -17.09
CA ARG A 155 2.69 -9.49 -18.06
C ARG A 155 1.44 -8.69 -17.74
N GLU A 156 1.11 -8.54 -16.47
CA GLU A 156 -0.10 -7.85 -16.02
C GLU A 156 0.04 -6.32 -16.12
N TYR A 157 1.20 -5.77 -15.76
CA TYR A 157 1.41 -4.34 -15.58
C TYR A 157 2.52 -3.71 -16.44
N GLY A 158 3.27 -4.51 -17.21
CA GLY A 158 4.47 -4.03 -17.89
C GLY A 158 4.25 -2.91 -18.92
N PHE A 159 3.02 -2.67 -19.37
CA PHE A 159 2.69 -1.52 -20.22
C PHE A 159 2.55 -0.21 -19.44
N ILE A 160 2.29 -0.30 -18.12
CA ILE A 160 2.09 0.85 -17.24
C ILE A 160 3.34 1.05 -16.38
N GLU A 161 3.91 -0.04 -15.83
CA GLU A 161 5.01 0.00 -14.88
C GLU A 161 6.34 -0.40 -15.56
N ASP A 162 6.93 0.52 -16.30
CA ASP A 162 8.14 0.28 -17.12
C ASP A 162 9.41 0.04 -16.30
N ARG A 163 9.44 0.50 -15.02
CA ARG A 163 10.56 0.35 -14.10
C ARG A 163 10.32 -0.63 -12.97
N LEU A 164 9.27 -1.47 -13.10
CA LEU A 164 8.92 -2.48 -12.12
C LEU A 164 10.11 -3.36 -11.72
N VAL A 165 10.31 -3.51 -10.42
CA VAL A 165 11.30 -4.40 -9.80
C VAL A 165 10.58 -5.26 -8.75
N PHE A 166 10.82 -6.56 -8.79
CA PHE A 166 10.48 -7.47 -7.69
C PHE A 166 11.66 -8.41 -7.48
N LYS A 167 12.18 -8.48 -6.25
CA LYS A 167 13.36 -9.28 -5.92
C LYS A 167 13.37 -9.76 -4.49
N ALA A 168 14.13 -10.82 -4.23
CA ALA A 168 14.46 -11.29 -2.89
C ALA A 168 15.97 -11.27 -2.68
N GLU A 169 16.41 -10.87 -1.50
CA GLU A 169 17.81 -10.83 -1.10
C GLU A 169 17.96 -11.49 0.28
N GLU A 170 18.94 -12.38 0.42
CA GLU A 170 19.23 -12.98 1.71
C GLU A 170 19.82 -11.94 2.68
N ILE A 171 19.30 -11.93 3.90
CA ILE A 171 19.71 -11.03 4.97
C ILE A 171 19.96 -11.81 6.26
N SER A 172 20.45 -11.13 7.30
CA SER A 172 20.55 -11.72 8.63
C SER A 172 19.17 -12.05 9.19
N LEU A 173 19.08 -13.14 9.95
CA LEU A 173 17.86 -13.56 10.62
C LEU A 173 17.29 -12.46 11.51
N PRO A 174 15.97 -12.26 11.52
CA PRO A 174 15.31 -11.28 12.38
C PRO A 174 15.39 -11.69 13.85
N LYS A 175 15.04 -10.78 14.75
CA LYS A 175 14.98 -11.07 16.19
C LYS A 175 13.60 -11.54 16.65
N THR A 176 12.57 -11.14 15.92
CA THR A 176 11.17 -11.40 16.23
C THR A 176 10.41 -11.76 14.96
N LEU A 177 9.32 -12.46 15.10
CA LEU A 177 8.34 -12.74 14.05
C LEU A 177 6.97 -12.25 14.49
N LEU A 178 6.10 -11.99 13.50
CA LEU A 178 4.68 -11.85 13.79
C LEU A 178 4.12 -13.21 14.26
N PRO A 179 3.19 -13.21 15.25
CA PRO A 179 2.42 -14.40 15.54
C PRO A 179 1.73 -14.94 14.29
N GLU A 180 1.68 -16.25 14.13
CA GLU A 180 1.11 -16.89 12.91
C GLU A 180 -0.31 -16.43 12.62
N GLU A 181 -1.17 -16.43 13.65
CA GLU A 181 -2.55 -16.00 13.53
C GLU A 181 -2.66 -14.54 13.02
N ILE A 182 -1.82 -13.65 13.54
CA ILE A 182 -1.77 -12.24 13.12
C ILE A 182 -1.26 -12.10 11.68
N GLN A 183 -0.24 -12.87 11.32
CA GLN A 183 0.28 -12.95 9.96
C GLN A 183 -0.82 -13.34 8.97
N ASP A 184 -1.54 -14.41 9.27
CA ASP A 184 -2.58 -14.95 8.39
C ASP A 184 -3.77 -13.99 8.27
N ASP A 185 -4.21 -13.41 9.39
CA ASP A 185 -5.27 -12.41 9.42
C ASP A 185 -4.89 -11.16 8.62
N LEU A 186 -3.66 -10.66 8.80
CA LEU A 186 -3.14 -9.50 8.06
C LEU A 186 -3.09 -9.77 6.56
N ILE A 187 -2.53 -10.91 6.15
CA ILE A 187 -2.42 -11.30 4.76
C ILE A 187 -3.81 -11.43 4.13
N ASN A 188 -4.72 -12.14 4.78
CA ASN A 188 -6.07 -12.34 4.29
C ASN A 188 -6.86 -11.03 4.21
N ALA A 189 -6.73 -10.15 5.21
CA ALA A 189 -7.39 -8.85 5.22
C ALA A 189 -6.93 -7.99 4.04
N VAL A 190 -5.61 -7.83 3.83
CA VAL A 190 -5.08 -7.00 2.74
C VAL A 190 -5.42 -7.60 1.37
N VAL A 191 -5.31 -8.93 1.21
CA VAL A 191 -5.70 -9.59 -0.05
C VAL A 191 -7.19 -9.42 -0.35
N ALA A 192 -8.05 -9.47 0.66
CA ALA A 192 -9.50 -9.31 0.50
C ALA A 192 -9.95 -7.87 0.22
N CYS A 193 -9.17 -6.86 0.64
CA CYS A 193 -9.50 -5.46 0.39
C CYS A 193 -9.57 -5.17 -1.11
N HIS A 194 -10.62 -4.47 -1.53
CA HIS A 194 -10.73 -3.99 -2.91
C HIS A 194 -9.62 -2.98 -3.21
N ASN A 195 -9.09 -3.02 -4.44
CA ASN A 195 -8.16 -2.03 -4.97
C ASN A 195 -8.61 -1.63 -6.37
N GLY A 196 -8.71 -0.35 -6.64
CA GLY A 196 -9.17 0.16 -7.93
C GLY A 196 -10.48 0.93 -7.84
N VAL A 197 -11.08 1.21 -8.98
CA VAL A 197 -12.37 1.91 -9.06
C VAL A 197 -13.47 1.07 -8.43
N TYR A 198 -14.05 1.56 -7.34
CA TYR A 198 -15.18 0.91 -6.69
C TYR A 198 -16.51 1.23 -7.39
N ARG A 199 -16.67 2.50 -7.80
CA ARG A 199 -17.89 2.98 -8.48
C ARG A 199 -17.59 4.23 -9.30
N MET A 200 -18.12 4.28 -10.52
CA MET A 200 -18.14 5.50 -11.32
C MET A 200 -19.40 6.30 -11.03
N ILE A 201 -19.27 7.62 -11.06
CA ILE A 201 -20.41 8.54 -11.04
C ILE A 201 -20.84 8.73 -12.50
N PRO A 202 -22.15 8.59 -12.80
CA PRO A 202 -22.67 8.76 -14.17
C PRO A 202 -22.45 10.18 -14.70
#